data_baa6a702fa3a55d3039bf0a494fb551a
#
_entry.id   baa6a702fa3a55d3039bf0a494fb551a
#
_cell.length_a   1.000
_cell.length_b   1.000
_cell.length_c   1.000
_cell.angle_alpha   90.00
_cell.angle_beta   90.00
_cell.angle_gamma   90.00
#
_symmetry.space_group_name_H-M   'P 1'
#
loop_
_entity.id
_entity.type
_entity.pdbx_description
1 polymer ?
#
loop_
_entity_poly.entity_id
_entity_poly.type
_entity_poly.pdbx_seq_one_letter_code
_entity_poly.pdbx_strand_id
1 'polypeptide(L)'
;MKQVYLSVRLKNYEDALALLGAQCAETPREADLLLLPGGGDVHPRFYGRAIGGAADIDEARDERELALVDEFLREGKPVVGICRGLQLINVSFGGTLHRHIDGHDQVCGRDRLHIVHTAPGLLRTLYGARFTVNSAHHQAVEALGEGLQVLACAPDGTVEAIAHESLPVFAVQWHPERLCGAFARSDAVDGARLLSALLRQSKKSKEFLKKC
;
A
#
# COMPACT_ATOMS: atom_id res chain seq x y z
N MET A 1 -9.71 15.16 -14.11
CA MET A 1 -8.41 14.57 -13.74
C MET A 1 -8.54 14.11 -12.29
N LYS A 2 -8.01 12.92 -11.95
CA LYS A 2 -8.13 12.36 -10.59
C LYS A 2 -7.27 13.17 -9.63
N GLN A 3 -7.83 13.61 -8.52
CA GLN A 3 -7.14 14.34 -7.46
C GLN A 3 -6.74 13.34 -6.37
N VAL A 4 -5.44 13.23 -6.07
CA VAL A 4 -4.91 12.29 -5.07
C VAL A 4 -4.25 13.06 -3.95
N TYR A 5 -4.71 12.84 -2.71
CA TYR A 5 -4.00 13.36 -1.55
C TYR A 5 -2.89 12.40 -1.14
N LEU A 6 -1.64 12.84 -1.29
CA LEU A 6 -0.48 12.16 -0.71
C LEU A 6 -0.31 12.62 0.72
N SER A 7 -0.39 11.72 1.70
CA SER A 7 -0.20 12.06 3.11
C SER A 7 1.20 12.63 3.40
N VAL A 8 2.17 12.24 2.58
CA VAL A 8 3.53 12.80 2.51
C VAL A 8 3.91 12.97 1.04
N ARG A 9 4.35 14.16 0.66
CA ARG A 9 4.84 14.47 -0.69
C ARG A 9 6.21 13.83 -0.90
N LEU A 10 6.28 12.86 -1.80
CA LEU A 10 7.52 12.18 -2.22
C LEU A 10 7.59 12.17 -3.74
N LYS A 11 8.73 12.61 -4.28
CA LYS A 11 8.92 12.84 -5.71
C LYS A 11 8.60 11.64 -6.60
N ASN A 12 9.00 10.43 -6.21
CA ASN A 12 8.73 9.21 -6.95
C ASN A 12 7.22 8.89 -7.05
N TYR A 13 6.44 9.20 -6.01
CA TYR A 13 4.97 9.06 -6.04
C TYR A 13 4.33 10.14 -6.91
N GLU A 14 4.78 11.39 -6.79
CA GLU A 14 4.28 12.50 -7.63
C GLU A 14 4.55 12.23 -9.11
N ASP A 15 5.76 11.75 -9.46
CA ASP A 15 6.12 11.38 -10.83
C ASP A 15 5.26 10.22 -11.36
N ALA A 16 5.01 9.20 -10.54
CA ALA A 16 4.14 8.08 -10.92
C ALA A 16 2.70 8.53 -11.15
N LEU A 17 2.16 9.43 -10.29
CA LEU A 17 0.82 10.00 -10.48
C LEU A 17 0.74 10.86 -11.74
N ALA A 18 1.72 11.73 -11.97
CA ALA A 18 1.79 12.58 -13.17
C ALA A 18 1.87 11.74 -14.45
N LEU A 19 2.68 10.67 -14.46
CA LEU A 19 2.76 9.70 -15.58
C LEU A 19 1.37 9.14 -15.96
N LEU A 20 0.51 8.95 -14.95
CA LEU A 20 -0.83 8.38 -15.12
C LEU A 20 -1.94 9.43 -15.31
N GLY A 21 -1.58 10.69 -15.46
CA GLY A 21 -2.52 11.79 -15.65
C GLY A 21 -3.35 12.13 -14.41
N ALA A 22 -2.87 11.78 -13.21
CA ALA A 22 -3.43 12.22 -11.94
C ALA A 22 -2.69 13.45 -11.41
N GLN A 23 -3.31 14.19 -10.51
CA GLN A 23 -2.73 15.34 -9.84
C GLN A 23 -2.74 15.16 -8.33
N CYS A 24 -1.75 15.74 -7.67
CA CYS A 24 -1.73 15.79 -6.22
C CYS A 24 -2.65 16.93 -5.74
N ALA A 25 -3.64 16.57 -4.91
CA ALA A 25 -4.48 17.53 -4.21
C ALA A 25 -3.68 18.28 -3.15
N GLU A 26 -3.97 19.55 -2.95
CA GLU A 26 -3.32 20.36 -1.90
C GLU A 26 -3.93 20.07 -0.53
N THR A 27 -5.21 19.74 -0.49
CA THR A 27 -5.93 19.44 0.76
C THR A 27 -6.66 18.09 0.67
N PRO A 28 -6.88 17.39 1.80
CA PRO A 28 -7.67 16.15 1.84
C PRO A 28 -9.07 16.31 1.25
N ARG A 29 -9.69 17.47 1.50
CA ARG A 29 -11.06 17.77 1.05
C ARG A 29 -11.21 17.75 -0.48
N GLU A 30 -10.21 18.26 -1.21
CA GLU A 30 -10.22 18.33 -2.67
C GLU A 30 -9.96 16.97 -3.32
N ALA A 31 -9.44 16.01 -2.56
CA ALA A 31 -9.04 14.74 -3.10
C ALA A 31 -10.20 13.78 -3.35
N ASP A 32 -10.04 12.99 -4.39
CA ASP A 32 -10.88 11.85 -4.73
C ASP A 32 -10.40 10.54 -4.08
N LEU A 33 -9.13 10.49 -3.64
CA LEU A 33 -8.44 9.30 -3.13
C LEU A 33 -7.32 9.71 -2.18
N LEU A 34 -7.14 8.96 -1.09
CA LEU A 34 -5.98 9.03 -0.22
C LEU A 34 -4.94 8.01 -0.65
N LEU A 35 -3.69 8.43 -0.80
CA LEU A 35 -2.54 7.55 -0.98
C LEU A 35 -1.58 7.72 0.20
N LEU A 36 -1.39 6.64 0.96
CA LEU A 36 -0.42 6.52 2.04
C LEU A 36 0.87 5.93 1.49
N PRO A 37 1.96 6.69 1.38
CA PRO A 37 3.22 6.22 0.81
C PRO A 37 4.05 5.40 1.81
N GLY A 38 5.12 4.80 1.33
CA GLY A 38 6.15 4.16 2.14
C GLY A 38 6.87 5.13 3.09
N GLY A 39 7.75 4.58 3.92
CA GLY A 39 8.51 5.34 4.92
C GLY A 39 9.08 4.44 6.02
N GLY A 40 9.50 5.04 7.12
CA GLY A 40 9.93 4.35 8.34
C GLY A 40 8.81 3.58 9.02
N ASP A 41 9.10 2.96 10.14
CA ASP A 41 8.19 2.05 10.81
C ASP A 41 7.00 2.76 11.47
N VAL A 42 5.85 2.07 11.50
CA VAL A 42 4.71 2.49 12.31
C VAL A 42 5.04 2.32 13.79
N HIS A 43 4.76 3.34 14.60
CA HIS A 43 5.08 3.30 16.03
C HIS A 43 4.34 2.14 16.73
N PRO A 44 5.06 1.23 17.41
CA PRO A 44 4.50 0.00 17.98
C PRO A 44 3.35 0.19 18.97
N ARG A 45 3.20 1.36 19.57
CA ARG A 45 2.06 1.67 20.47
C ARG A 45 0.71 1.52 19.79
N PHE A 46 0.63 1.78 18.47
CA PHE A 46 -0.63 1.74 17.72
C PHE A 46 -1.13 0.31 17.48
N TYR A 47 -0.25 -0.70 17.65
CA TYR A 47 -0.63 -2.11 17.55
C TYR A 47 -0.25 -2.92 18.80
N GLY A 48 -0.13 -2.24 19.97
CA GLY A 48 0.01 -2.87 21.29
C GLY A 48 1.35 -3.57 21.52
N ARG A 49 2.44 -3.12 20.91
CA ARG A 49 3.78 -3.66 21.06
C ARG A 49 4.74 -2.66 21.72
N ALA A 50 5.80 -3.17 22.35
CA ALA A 50 6.91 -2.35 22.86
C ALA A 50 7.77 -1.82 21.69
N ILE A 51 8.41 -0.68 21.89
CA ILE A 51 9.15 0.08 20.86
C ILE A 51 10.39 -0.67 20.27
N GLY A 52 10.88 -1.72 20.89
CA GLY A 52 12.14 -2.38 20.52
C GLY A 52 12.22 -2.81 19.05
N GLY A 53 13.29 -2.42 18.36
CA GLY A 53 13.61 -2.82 16.99
C GLY A 53 12.94 -2.01 15.87
N ALA A 54 12.05 -1.07 16.20
CA ALA A 54 11.46 -0.17 15.20
C ALA A 54 12.42 0.99 14.87
N ALA A 55 12.48 1.36 13.60
CA ALA A 55 13.41 2.36 13.05
C ALA A 55 12.67 3.50 12.34
N ASP A 56 13.25 4.69 12.36
CA ASP A 56 12.76 5.87 11.64
C ASP A 56 11.28 6.22 11.93
N ILE A 57 10.87 6.04 13.20
CA ILE A 57 9.50 6.29 13.66
C ILE A 57 9.18 7.79 13.58
N ASP A 58 8.03 8.10 12.98
CA ASP A 58 7.40 9.42 13.00
C ASP A 58 5.98 9.29 13.56
N GLU A 59 5.86 9.41 14.88
CA GLU A 59 4.59 9.24 15.60
C GLU A 59 3.55 10.29 15.20
N ALA A 60 3.97 11.52 14.94
CA ALA A 60 3.06 12.58 14.48
C ALA A 60 2.52 12.29 13.07
N ARG A 61 3.30 11.66 12.22
CA ARG A 61 2.85 11.15 10.93
C ARG A 61 1.86 10.00 11.11
N ASP A 62 2.12 9.06 12.01
CA ASP A 62 1.21 7.94 12.29
C ASP A 62 -0.17 8.45 12.72
N GLU A 63 -0.23 9.35 13.72
CA GLU A 63 -1.48 9.94 14.19
C GLU A 63 -2.24 10.66 13.08
N ARG A 64 -1.55 11.48 12.30
CA ARG A 64 -2.15 12.21 11.18
C ARG A 64 -2.68 11.26 10.11
N GLU A 65 -1.93 10.23 9.74
CA GLU A 65 -2.33 9.29 8.69
C GLU A 65 -3.49 8.38 9.16
N LEU A 66 -3.52 7.95 10.44
CA LEU A 66 -4.66 7.24 11.00
C LEU A 66 -5.94 8.08 10.97
N ALA A 67 -5.84 9.37 11.31
CA ALA A 67 -6.98 10.29 11.22
C ALA A 67 -7.45 10.49 9.76
N LEU A 68 -6.54 10.57 8.81
CA LEU A 68 -6.87 10.66 7.38
C LEU A 68 -7.58 9.40 6.86
N VAL A 69 -7.15 8.21 7.27
CA VAL A 69 -7.84 6.96 6.91
C VAL A 69 -9.30 7.02 7.35
N ASP A 70 -9.54 7.37 8.63
CA ASP A 70 -10.89 7.49 9.18
C ASP A 70 -11.73 8.57 8.45
N GLU A 71 -11.16 9.74 8.17
CA GLU A 71 -11.81 10.82 7.43
C GLU A 71 -12.26 10.37 6.04
N PHE A 72 -11.35 9.79 5.24
CA PHE A 72 -11.65 9.36 3.89
C PHE A 72 -12.68 8.23 3.85
N LEU A 73 -12.59 7.28 4.77
CA LEU A 73 -13.56 6.18 4.84
C LEU A 73 -14.95 6.65 5.26
N ARG A 74 -15.06 7.61 6.19
CA ARG A 74 -16.36 8.24 6.55
C ARG A 74 -16.99 8.96 5.35
N GLU A 75 -16.19 9.53 4.47
CA GLU A 75 -16.66 10.16 3.23
C GLU A 75 -16.89 9.16 2.08
N GLY A 76 -16.62 7.88 2.29
CA GLY A 76 -16.68 6.83 1.27
C GLY A 76 -15.66 6.99 0.15
N LYS A 77 -14.57 7.71 0.40
CA LYS A 77 -13.46 7.90 -0.54
C LYS A 77 -12.46 6.75 -0.44
N PRO A 78 -11.85 6.34 -1.57
CA PRO A 78 -10.84 5.29 -1.58
C PRO A 78 -9.59 5.64 -0.78
N VAL A 79 -9.04 4.60 -0.11
CA VAL A 79 -7.76 4.66 0.60
C VAL A 79 -6.83 3.60 0.00
N VAL A 80 -5.65 4.03 -0.44
CA VAL A 80 -4.61 3.17 -1.00
C VAL A 80 -3.36 3.26 -0.14
N GLY A 81 -2.77 2.11 0.21
CA GLY A 81 -1.50 2.03 0.96
C GLY A 81 -0.38 1.37 0.16
N ILE A 82 0.83 1.90 0.28
CA ILE A 82 2.04 1.32 -0.31
C ILE A 82 3.08 1.15 0.78
N CYS A 83 3.62 -0.06 0.94
CA CYS A 83 4.64 -0.46 1.90
C CYS A 83 4.20 -0.11 3.34
N ARG A 84 4.79 0.90 3.98
CA ARG A 84 4.35 1.40 5.29
C ARG A 84 2.84 1.74 5.29
N GLY A 85 2.30 2.27 4.17
CA GLY A 85 0.88 2.56 4.04
C GLY A 85 -0.01 1.32 4.17
N LEU A 86 0.41 0.14 3.69
CA LEU A 86 -0.28 -1.13 3.93
C LEU A 86 -0.27 -1.47 5.42
N GLN A 87 0.87 -1.31 6.07
CA GLN A 87 1.05 -1.63 7.49
C GLN A 87 0.17 -0.73 8.37
N LEU A 88 0.14 0.57 8.08
CA LEU A 88 -0.70 1.53 8.79
C LEU A 88 -2.20 1.24 8.60
N ILE A 89 -2.62 0.90 7.38
CA ILE A 89 -3.99 0.46 7.10
C ILE A 89 -4.32 -0.78 7.93
N ASN A 90 -3.45 -1.80 7.96
CA ASN A 90 -3.68 -2.98 8.80
C ASN A 90 -3.88 -2.60 10.26
N VAL A 91 -3.04 -1.71 10.79
CA VAL A 91 -3.12 -1.21 12.17
C VAL A 91 -4.40 -0.42 12.42
N SER A 92 -4.85 0.41 11.46
CA SER A 92 -6.10 1.19 11.58
C SER A 92 -7.35 0.32 11.73
N PHE A 93 -7.30 -0.93 11.26
CA PHE A 93 -8.34 -1.94 11.43
C PHE A 93 -8.07 -2.91 12.60
N GLY A 94 -7.13 -2.57 13.51
CA GLY A 94 -6.83 -3.36 14.72
C GLY A 94 -5.88 -4.53 14.49
N GLY A 95 -5.24 -4.62 13.33
CA GLY A 95 -4.21 -5.62 13.05
C GLY A 95 -2.88 -5.31 13.74
N THR A 96 -1.95 -6.29 13.71
CA THR A 96 -0.60 -6.16 14.28
C THR A 96 0.48 -6.38 13.23
N LEU A 97 1.73 -6.01 13.57
CA LEU A 97 2.88 -6.12 12.68
C LEU A 97 3.99 -6.96 13.32
N HIS A 98 4.64 -7.79 12.51
CA HIS A 98 5.98 -8.28 12.81
C HIS A 98 6.94 -7.09 12.81
N ARG A 99 7.68 -6.92 13.90
CA ARG A 99 8.66 -5.81 14.03
C ARG A 99 9.90 -6.00 13.17
N HIS A 100 10.18 -7.24 12.78
CA HIS A 100 11.25 -7.58 11.87
C HIS A 100 10.97 -8.93 11.20
N ILE A 101 11.21 -8.97 9.90
CA ILE A 101 11.27 -10.18 9.07
C ILE A 101 12.55 -10.15 8.24
N ASP A 102 13.11 -11.32 7.98
CA ASP A 102 14.30 -11.45 7.13
C ASP A 102 13.92 -11.59 5.64
N GLY A 103 14.85 -11.22 4.77
CA GLY A 103 14.73 -11.53 3.34
C GLY A 103 13.97 -10.53 2.47
N HIS A 104 13.31 -9.54 3.07
CA HIS A 104 12.48 -8.54 2.37
C HIS A 104 13.11 -7.14 2.32
N ASP A 105 14.15 -6.91 3.09
CA ASP A 105 14.84 -5.61 3.14
C ASP A 105 15.74 -5.40 1.92
N GLN A 106 16.12 -4.15 1.68
CA GLN A 106 17.06 -3.78 0.63
C GLN A 106 18.44 -4.42 0.83
N VAL A 107 19.15 -4.66 -0.26
CA VAL A 107 20.56 -5.08 -0.24
C VAL A 107 21.40 -4.01 -0.91
N CYS A 108 22.36 -3.46 -0.19
CA CYS A 108 23.25 -2.39 -0.67
C CYS A 108 22.45 -1.23 -1.31
N GLY A 109 21.36 -0.80 -0.67
CA GLY A 109 20.50 0.29 -1.14
C GLY A 109 19.68 -0.01 -2.41
N ARG A 110 19.56 -1.28 -2.79
CA ARG A 110 18.74 -1.72 -3.93
C ARG A 110 17.60 -2.59 -3.44
N ASP A 111 16.41 -2.36 -4.00
CA ASP A 111 15.26 -3.20 -3.75
C ASP A 111 15.56 -4.64 -4.15
N ARG A 112 15.22 -5.61 -3.28
CA ARG A 112 15.20 -7.03 -3.66
C ARG A 112 14.08 -7.27 -4.66
N LEU A 113 14.12 -8.42 -5.31
CA LEU A 113 13.00 -8.95 -6.09
C LEU A 113 12.57 -10.27 -5.49
N HIS A 114 11.27 -10.46 -5.37
CA HIS A 114 10.69 -11.73 -5.01
C HIS A 114 9.38 -12.00 -5.76
N ILE A 115 8.96 -13.25 -5.71
CA ILE A 115 7.71 -13.69 -6.31
C ILE A 115 6.58 -13.49 -5.31
N VAL A 116 5.40 -13.11 -5.81
CA VAL A 116 4.15 -13.18 -5.04
C VAL A 116 3.15 -14.10 -5.72
N HIS A 117 2.33 -14.76 -4.90
CA HIS A 117 1.19 -15.59 -5.31
C HIS A 117 -0.10 -14.85 -4.97
N THR A 118 -1.05 -14.81 -5.91
CA THR A 118 -2.30 -14.06 -5.74
C THR A 118 -3.52 -14.94 -5.59
N ALA A 119 -4.44 -14.51 -4.74
CA ALA A 119 -5.83 -14.95 -4.77
C ALA A 119 -6.52 -14.50 -6.08
N PRO A 120 -7.67 -15.10 -6.46
CA PRO A 120 -8.52 -14.53 -7.50
C PRO A 120 -8.87 -13.07 -7.21
N GLY A 121 -8.83 -12.20 -8.24
CA GLY A 121 -9.15 -10.78 -8.08
C GLY A 121 -8.30 -9.87 -8.97
N LEU A 122 -8.25 -8.58 -8.61
CA LEU A 122 -7.58 -7.54 -9.39
C LEU A 122 -6.13 -7.88 -9.76
N LEU A 123 -5.33 -8.28 -8.77
CA LEU A 123 -3.90 -8.56 -9.00
C LEU A 123 -3.71 -9.72 -9.98
N ARG A 124 -4.54 -10.77 -9.82
CA ARG A 124 -4.51 -11.93 -10.72
C ARG A 124 -4.90 -11.56 -12.15
N THR A 125 -5.88 -10.65 -12.30
CA THR A 125 -6.29 -10.14 -13.62
C THR A 125 -5.21 -9.29 -14.27
N LEU A 126 -4.50 -8.46 -13.47
CA LEU A 126 -3.44 -7.59 -13.99
C LEU A 126 -2.16 -8.36 -14.34
N TYR A 127 -1.76 -9.33 -13.51
CA TYR A 127 -0.41 -9.89 -13.53
C TYR A 127 -0.35 -11.43 -13.57
N GLY A 128 -1.51 -12.10 -13.45
CA GLY A 128 -1.58 -13.55 -13.35
C GLY A 128 -1.49 -14.08 -11.92
N ALA A 129 -1.48 -15.40 -11.77
CA ALA A 129 -1.49 -16.05 -10.45
C ALA A 129 -0.16 -15.92 -9.69
N ARG A 130 0.93 -15.62 -10.40
CA ARG A 130 2.29 -15.51 -9.89
C ARG A 130 3.07 -14.48 -10.69
N PHE A 131 3.72 -13.54 -10.00
CA PHE A 131 4.55 -12.51 -10.64
C PHE A 131 5.64 -12.00 -9.69
N THR A 132 6.61 -11.26 -10.22
CA THR A 132 7.73 -10.71 -9.46
C THR A 132 7.48 -9.23 -9.13
N VAL A 133 7.77 -8.86 -7.88
CA VAL A 133 7.72 -7.49 -7.36
C VAL A 133 9.04 -7.09 -6.71
N ASN A 134 9.22 -5.80 -6.45
CA ASN A 134 10.32 -5.30 -5.62
C ASN A 134 9.97 -5.36 -4.13
N SER A 135 10.99 -5.36 -3.28
CA SER A 135 10.87 -5.45 -1.83
C SER A 135 11.92 -4.55 -1.15
N ALA A 136 11.46 -3.77 -0.18
CA ALA A 136 12.28 -2.82 0.58
C ALA A 136 11.66 -2.60 1.97
N HIS A 137 11.38 -3.68 2.70
CA HIS A 137 10.75 -3.62 4.03
C HIS A 137 11.30 -4.69 4.94
N HIS A 138 11.32 -4.42 6.23
CA HIS A 138 11.67 -5.39 7.28
C HIS A 138 10.54 -5.62 8.29
N GLN A 139 9.42 -4.89 8.13
CA GLN A 139 8.18 -5.15 8.85
C GLN A 139 7.12 -5.73 7.92
N ALA A 140 6.17 -6.49 8.45
CA ALA A 140 5.06 -7.09 7.71
C ALA A 140 3.84 -7.28 8.62
N VAL A 141 2.68 -7.55 8.01
CA VAL A 141 1.47 -7.93 8.74
C VAL A 141 1.71 -9.22 9.54
N GLU A 142 1.43 -9.19 10.86
CA GLU A 142 1.43 -10.35 11.77
C GLU A 142 0.01 -10.89 11.93
N ALA A 143 -0.90 -10.04 12.41
CA ALA A 143 -2.33 -10.35 12.45
C ALA A 143 -3.09 -9.36 11.59
N LEU A 144 -4.02 -9.89 10.79
CA LEU A 144 -4.84 -9.08 9.89
C LEU A 144 -5.90 -8.30 10.68
N GLY A 145 -6.12 -7.04 10.33
CA GLY A 145 -7.17 -6.20 10.90
C GLY A 145 -8.57 -6.65 10.49
N GLU A 146 -9.58 -6.19 11.23
CA GLU A 146 -10.98 -6.55 11.04
C GLU A 146 -11.47 -6.17 9.63
N GLY A 147 -12.17 -7.10 8.95
CA GLY A 147 -12.73 -6.91 7.61
C GLY A 147 -11.70 -6.85 6.48
N LEU A 148 -10.40 -6.95 6.79
CA LEU A 148 -9.36 -7.05 5.77
C LEU A 148 -9.24 -8.50 5.27
N GLN A 149 -8.85 -8.65 4.01
CA GLN A 149 -8.57 -9.93 3.37
C GLN A 149 -7.21 -9.89 2.66
N VAL A 150 -6.51 -11.01 2.66
CA VAL A 150 -5.23 -11.16 1.98
C VAL A 150 -5.47 -11.42 0.49
N LEU A 151 -4.83 -10.63 -0.37
CA LEU A 151 -4.92 -10.75 -1.83
C LEU A 151 -3.67 -11.36 -2.45
N ALA A 152 -2.52 -11.24 -1.79
CA ALA A 152 -1.25 -11.81 -2.25
C ALA A 152 -0.33 -12.09 -1.08
N CYS A 153 0.49 -13.16 -1.22
CA CYS A 153 1.55 -13.51 -0.29
C CYS A 153 2.85 -13.85 -1.03
N ALA A 154 3.97 -13.60 -0.39
CA ALA A 154 5.26 -14.16 -0.78
C ALA A 154 5.33 -15.67 -0.44
N PRO A 155 6.32 -16.44 -0.98
CA PRO A 155 6.43 -17.88 -0.72
C PRO A 155 6.66 -18.26 0.75
N ASP A 156 7.21 -17.38 1.55
CA ASP A 156 7.43 -17.55 2.99
C ASP A 156 6.18 -17.24 3.85
N GLY A 157 5.06 -16.84 3.21
CA GLY A 157 3.81 -16.49 3.86
C GLY A 157 3.67 -15.01 4.19
N THR A 158 4.67 -14.18 3.94
CA THR A 158 4.58 -12.73 4.14
C THR A 158 3.44 -12.14 3.32
N VAL A 159 2.56 -11.38 3.99
CA VAL A 159 1.42 -10.71 3.33
C VAL A 159 1.92 -9.57 2.46
N GLU A 160 1.58 -9.62 1.18
CA GLU A 160 2.05 -8.68 0.17
C GLU A 160 0.94 -7.75 -0.37
N ALA A 161 -0.31 -8.13 -0.22
CA ALA A 161 -1.43 -7.25 -0.58
C ALA A 161 -2.66 -7.56 0.25
N ILE A 162 -3.38 -6.51 0.61
CA ILE A 162 -4.65 -6.57 1.34
C ILE A 162 -5.71 -5.68 0.70
N ALA A 163 -6.97 -6.01 0.93
CA ALA A 163 -8.11 -5.14 0.68
C ALA A 163 -9.16 -5.33 1.76
N HIS A 164 -10.07 -4.36 1.91
CA HIS A 164 -11.20 -4.53 2.81
C HIS A 164 -12.40 -5.12 2.05
N GLU A 165 -13.13 -6.03 2.69
CA GLU A 165 -14.26 -6.75 2.08
C GLU A 165 -15.40 -5.84 1.58
N SER A 166 -15.63 -4.70 2.24
CA SER A 166 -16.75 -3.81 1.96
C SER A 166 -16.39 -2.33 1.79
N LEU A 167 -15.25 -1.88 2.31
CA LEU A 167 -14.76 -0.51 2.21
C LEU A 167 -13.81 -0.35 1.02
N PRO A 168 -13.69 0.85 0.44
CA PRO A 168 -12.81 1.09 -0.70
C PRO A 168 -11.33 1.21 -0.28
N VAL A 169 -10.79 0.14 0.29
CA VAL A 169 -9.41 0.04 0.80
C VAL A 169 -8.66 -1.00 0.00
N PHE A 170 -7.46 -0.63 -0.46
CA PHE A 170 -6.52 -1.52 -1.15
C PHE A 170 -5.10 -1.14 -0.79
N ALA A 171 -4.24 -2.12 -0.48
CA ALA A 171 -2.86 -1.84 -0.18
C ALA A 171 -1.91 -2.95 -0.63
N VAL A 172 -0.67 -2.57 -0.94
CA VAL A 172 0.41 -3.47 -1.34
C VAL A 172 1.67 -3.20 -0.51
N GLN A 173 2.43 -4.26 -0.23
CA GLN A 173 3.67 -4.17 0.55
C GLN A 173 4.86 -3.75 -0.33
N TRP A 174 4.85 -4.11 -1.62
CA TRP A 174 5.87 -3.67 -2.57
C TRP A 174 5.66 -2.23 -3.04
N HIS A 175 6.59 -1.71 -3.84
CA HIS A 175 6.64 -0.34 -4.34
C HIS A 175 6.31 -0.25 -5.84
N PRO A 176 5.03 -0.20 -6.27
CA PRO A 176 4.67 -0.09 -7.68
C PRO A 176 5.16 1.21 -8.31
N GLU A 177 5.31 2.30 -7.54
CA GLU A 177 5.86 3.57 -8.02
C GLU A 177 7.35 3.48 -8.40
N ARG A 178 8.07 2.47 -7.89
CA ARG A 178 9.45 2.15 -8.26
C ARG A 178 9.54 1.08 -9.35
N LEU A 179 8.42 0.73 -9.96
CA LEU A 179 8.31 -0.25 -11.06
C LEU A 179 7.61 0.34 -12.29
N CYS A 180 7.58 1.69 -12.44
CA CYS A 180 6.94 2.35 -13.57
C CYS A 180 7.77 3.52 -14.11
N GLY A 181 7.43 3.99 -15.30
CA GLY A 181 8.12 5.11 -15.94
C GLY A 181 9.63 4.88 -16.07
N ALA A 182 10.43 5.78 -15.53
CA ALA A 182 11.90 5.69 -15.57
C ALA A 182 12.45 4.53 -14.71
N PHE A 183 11.66 3.97 -13.81
CA PHE A 183 12.02 2.84 -12.94
C PHE A 183 11.47 1.50 -13.42
N ALA A 184 10.84 1.46 -14.62
CA ALA A 184 10.32 0.22 -15.20
C ALA A 184 11.44 -0.80 -15.42
N ARG A 185 11.15 -2.08 -15.15
CA ARG A 185 12.09 -3.21 -15.23
C ARG A 185 11.46 -4.35 -16.02
N SER A 186 12.30 -5.09 -16.74
CA SER A 186 11.86 -6.27 -17.50
C SER A 186 11.71 -7.55 -16.64
N ASP A 187 12.30 -7.56 -15.43
CA ASP A 187 12.34 -8.71 -14.49
C ASP A 187 11.30 -8.60 -13.36
N ALA A 188 10.45 -7.55 -13.38
CA ALA A 188 9.33 -7.35 -12.46
C ALA A 188 8.09 -6.83 -13.20
N VAL A 189 6.95 -6.81 -12.52
CA VAL A 189 5.70 -6.29 -13.10
C VAL A 189 5.76 -4.79 -13.37
N ASP A 190 4.99 -4.35 -14.37
CA ASP A 190 4.76 -2.92 -14.58
C ASP A 190 3.82 -2.35 -13.51
N GLY A 191 4.38 -1.56 -12.60
CA GLY A 191 3.64 -0.91 -11.50
C GLY A 191 2.59 0.09 -11.97
N ALA A 192 2.76 0.68 -13.17
CA ALA A 192 1.78 1.61 -13.74
C ALA A 192 0.41 0.96 -13.96
N ARG A 193 0.36 -0.34 -14.27
CA ARG A 193 -0.90 -1.08 -14.46
C ARG A 193 -1.73 -1.11 -13.17
N LEU A 194 -1.10 -1.41 -12.03
CA LEU A 194 -1.78 -1.40 -10.73
C LEU A 194 -2.22 0.00 -10.34
N LEU A 195 -1.29 0.97 -10.35
CA LEU A 195 -1.60 2.35 -9.99
C LEU A 195 -2.73 2.93 -10.85
N SER A 196 -2.71 2.68 -12.16
CA SER A 196 -3.79 3.09 -13.07
C SER A 196 -5.13 2.44 -12.72
N ALA A 197 -5.14 1.16 -12.31
CA ALA A 197 -6.36 0.48 -11.87
C ALA A 197 -6.91 1.08 -10.58
N LEU A 198 -6.04 1.39 -9.60
CA LEU A 198 -6.41 2.01 -8.33
C LEU A 198 -6.94 3.43 -8.51
N LEU A 199 -6.34 4.23 -9.40
CA LEU A 199 -6.81 5.58 -9.72
C LEU A 199 -8.20 5.60 -10.36
N ARG A 200 -8.62 4.52 -11.02
CA ARG A 200 -9.98 4.39 -11.57
C ARG A 200 -11.06 4.08 -10.52
N GLN A 201 -10.70 3.79 -9.29
CA GLN A 201 -11.67 3.57 -8.22
C GLN A 201 -12.54 4.82 -7.99
N SER A 202 -13.82 4.62 -7.71
CA SER A 202 -14.79 5.68 -7.40
C SER A 202 -15.58 5.35 -6.15
N LYS A 203 -16.18 6.37 -5.51
CA LYS A 203 -17.06 6.22 -4.34
C LYS A 203 -18.16 5.17 -4.49
N LYS A 204 -18.49 4.73 -5.71
CA LYS A 204 -19.58 3.78 -6.01
C LYS A 204 -19.11 2.35 -6.27
N SER A 205 -17.82 2.06 -6.35
CA SER A 205 -17.35 0.76 -6.80
C SER A 205 -17.18 -0.26 -5.65
N LYS A 206 -18.28 -0.66 -5.02
CA LYS A 206 -18.35 -1.96 -4.30
C LYS A 206 -18.07 -3.17 -5.22
N GLU A 207 -18.03 -2.97 -6.54
CA GLU A 207 -17.83 -4.01 -7.56
C GLU A 207 -16.37 -4.25 -7.93
N PHE A 208 -15.43 -3.34 -7.58
CA PHE A 208 -14.05 -3.43 -8.04
C PHE A 208 -13.29 -4.64 -7.47
N LEU A 209 -13.62 -5.06 -6.24
CA LEU A 209 -13.05 -6.24 -5.61
C LEU A 209 -13.79 -7.54 -5.96
N LYS A 210 -15.01 -7.44 -6.54
CA LYS A 210 -15.86 -8.59 -6.86
C LYS A 210 -15.88 -8.98 -8.34
N LYS A 211 -15.37 -8.14 -9.25
CA LYS A 211 -15.27 -8.43 -10.69
C LYS A 211 -13.88 -8.90 -11.05
N CYS A 212 -13.56 -10.09 -10.59
CA CYS A 212 -12.52 -10.92 -11.20
C CYS A 212 -12.82 -12.37 -10.94
#